data_a34a5f9114c838a4d3a47797a63dc57c
#
_entry.id   a34a5f9114c838a4d3a47797a63dc57c
#
_cell.length_a   1.000
_cell.length_b   1.000
_cell.length_c   1.000
_cell.angle_alpha   90.00
_cell.angle_beta   90.00
_cell.angle_gamma   90.00
#
_symmetry.space_group_name_H-M   'P 1'
#
loop_
_entity.id
_entity.type
_entity.pdbx_description
1 polymer ?
#
loop_
_entity_poly.entity_id
_entity_poly.type
_entity_poly.pdbx_seq_one_letter_code
_entity_poly.pdbx_strand_id
1 'polypeptide(L)'
;MCYNLFRNISKYRMGVKLMGMNETLKAISDPVRRDILQMLKSGKKSAGEIAQQFNLTGATVSYHLSKLKNADLIAEQKYKNFIYYELNASVFEEVLTWIYTLGGNK
;
A
#
# COMPACT_ATOMS: atom_id res chain seq x y z
N MET A 1 -9.98 -1.64 -22.70
CA MET A 1 -9.56 -1.77 -22.32
C MET A 1 -8.99 -1.81 -22.21
N CYS A 2 -8.84 -2.00 -22.08
CA CYS A 2 -8.15 -2.13 -21.81
C CYS A 2 -7.62 -2.63 -21.88
N TYR A 3 -7.70 -2.89 -22.21
CA TYR A 3 -7.14 -3.57 -22.17
C TYR A 3 -6.48 -3.53 -22.84
N ASN A 4 -6.26 -3.14 -23.59
CA ASN A 4 -5.59 -3.12 -23.92
C ASN A 4 -5.00 -2.59 -23.96
N LEU A 5 -5.01 -1.96 -23.99
CA LEU A 5 -4.54 -1.65 -23.57
C LEU A 5 -4.20 -1.90 -22.95
N PHE A 6 -4.52 -2.27 -22.78
CA PHE A 6 -4.15 -2.83 -21.90
C PHE A 6 -3.51 -3.44 -22.17
N ARG A 7 -3.32 -3.37 -23.35
CA ARG A 7 -2.79 -3.96 -23.46
C ARG A 7 -1.59 -3.82 -23.67
N ASN A 8 -1.00 -3.16 -24.71
CA ASN A 8 0.13 -3.06 -24.66
C ASN A 8 0.62 -2.50 -23.56
N ILE A 9 0.43 -1.57 -23.35
CA ILE A 9 0.64 -1.13 -22.15
C ILE A 9 0.00 -1.97 -21.28
N SER A 10 -1.11 -2.41 -21.64
CA SER A 10 -1.87 -3.19 -20.86
C SER A 10 -1.32 -4.49 -20.57
N LYS A 11 -0.72 -5.16 -21.54
CA LYS A 11 -0.17 -6.40 -21.29
C LYS A 11 0.99 -6.30 -20.36
N TYR A 12 1.85 -5.40 -20.60
CA TYR A 12 2.98 -5.21 -19.76
C TYR A 12 2.52 -4.82 -18.39
N ARG A 13 1.57 -3.93 -18.30
CA ARG A 13 1.07 -3.49 -17.04
C ARG A 13 0.31 -4.55 -16.30
N MET A 14 -0.35 -5.42 -17.04
CA MET A 14 -1.03 -6.49 -16.39
C MET A 14 -0.11 -7.42 -15.68
N GLY A 15 1.00 -7.75 -16.27
CA GLY A 15 1.96 -8.58 -15.61
C GLY A 15 2.49 -7.94 -14.34
N VAL A 16 2.82 -6.67 -14.42
CA VAL A 16 3.32 -5.96 -13.28
C VAL A 16 2.24 -5.82 -12.22
N LYS A 17 1.02 -5.55 -12.64
CA LYS A 17 -0.07 -5.40 -11.70
C LYS A 17 -0.37 -6.68 -10.96
N LEU A 18 -0.33 -7.81 -11.63
CA LEU A 18 -0.59 -9.06 -10.97
C LEU A 18 0.45 -9.33 -9.89
N MET A 19 1.73 -9.06 -10.18
CA MET A 19 2.74 -9.25 -9.17
C MET A 19 2.58 -8.25 -8.05
N GLY A 20 2.30 -7.00 -8.40
CA GLY A 20 2.06 -5.97 -7.42
C GLY A 20 0.87 -6.28 -6.55
N MET A 21 -0.18 -6.81 -7.15
CA MET A 21 -1.38 -7.14 -6.39
C MET A 21 -1.14 -8.25 -5.39
N ASN A 22 -0.32 -9.25 -5.74
CA ASN A 22 0.01 -10.30 -4.79
C ASN A 22 0.70 -9.72 -3.56
N GLU A 23 1.67 -8.85 -3.76
CA GLU A 23 2.36 -8.22 -2.64
C GLU A 23 1.42 -7.34 -1.84
N THR A 24 0.55 -6.64 -2.54
CA THR A 24 -0.42 -5.77 -1.90
C THR A 24 -1.36 -6.56 -1.00
N LEU A 25 -1.89 -7.66 -1.50
CA LEU A 25 -2.80 -8.48 -0.71
C LEU A 25 -2.09 -9.11 0.48
N LYS A 26 -0.86 -9.54 0.31
CA LYS A 26 -0.09 -10.08 1.42
C LYS A 26 0.14 -9.01 2.48
N ALA A 27 0.48 -7.81 2.06
CA ALA A 27 0.73 -6.73 3.02
C ALA A 27 -0.52 -6.40 3.81
N ILE A 28 -1.67 -6.40 3.16
CA ILE A 28 -2.94 -6.08 3.81
C ILE A 28 -3.39 -7.20 4.74
N SER A 29 -2.89 -8.41 4.58
CA SER A 29 -3.35 -9.53 5.37
C SER A 29 -2.94 -9.46 6.85
N ASP A 30 -1.98 -8.61 7.19
CA ASP A 30 -1.50 -8.49 8.57
C ASP A 30 -2.30 -7.41 9.31
N PRO A 31 -2.86 -7.73 10.49
CA PRO A 31 -3.68 -6.76 11.20
C PRO A 31 -2.94 -5.52 11.67
N VAL A 32 -1.67 -5.65 12.05
CA VAL A 32 -0.90 -4.47 12.46
C VAL A 32 -0.71 -3.54 11.27
N ARG A 33 -0.43 -4.10 10.10
CA ARG A 33 -0.26 -3.27 8.91
C ARG A 33 -1.56 -2.58 8.52
N ARG A 34 -2.70 -3.26 8.70
CA ARG A 34 -3.99 -2.60 8.45
C ARG A 34 -4.21 -1.43 9.40
N ASP A 35 -3.80 -1.59 10.66
CA ASP A 35 -3.93 -0.52 11.64
C ASP A 35 -3.03 0.67 11.28
N ILE A 36 -1.84 0.38 10.79
CA ILE A 36 -0.95 1.45 10.34
C ILE A 36 -1.60 2.21 9.18
N LEU A 37 -2.17 1.48 8.23
CA LEU A 37 -2.83 2.13 7.10
C LEU A 37 -3.99 3.00 7.57
N GLN A 38 -4.75 2.55 8.56
CA GLN A 38 -5.84 3.34 9.11
C GLN A 38 -5.31 4.63 9.73
N MET A 39 -4.20 4.53 10.44
CA MET A 39 -3.58 5.71 11.03
C MET A 39 -3.19 6.72 9.97
N LEU A 40 -2.66 6.24 8.87
CA LEU A 40 -2.20 7.11 7.79
C LEU A 40 -3.33 7.79 7.03
N LYS A 41 -4.56 7.33 7.23
CA LYS A 41 -5.71 8.00 6.60
C LYS A 41 -5.83 9.45 7.05
N SER A 42 -5.42 9.76 8.24
CA SER A 42 -5.54 11.13 8.76
C SER A 42 -4.41 12.04 8.30
N GLY A 43 -3.45 11.51 7.59
CA GLY A 43 -2.34 12.30 7.10
C GLY A 43 -1.03 11.56 7.28
N LYS A 44 0.03 12.10 6.74
CA LYS A 44 1.32 11.43 6.81
C LYS A 44 1.85 11.41 8.24
N LYS A 45 2.61 10.39 8.56
CA LYS A 45 3.18 10.19 9.87
C LYS A 45 4.62 9.71 9.75
N SER A 46 5.42 10.05 10.74
CA SER A 46 6.80 9.55 10.78
C SER A 46 6.81 8.14 11.39
N ALA A 47 7.89 7.43 11.15
CA ALA A 47 8.05 6.10 11.74
C ALA A 47 7.98 6.17 13.28
N GLY A 48 8.54 7.21 13.86
CA GLY A 48 8.50 7.38 15.31
C GLY A 48 7.10 7.54 15.84
N GLU A 49 6.27 8.31 15.13
CA GLU A 49 4.89 8.49 15.53
C GLU A 49 4.12 7.17 15.45
N ILE A 50 4.39 6.38 14.44
CA ILE A 50 3.74 5.09 14.27
C ILE A 50 4.17 4.14 15.40
N ALA A 51 5.47 4.11 15.69
CA ALA A 51 5.98 3.25 16.75
C ALA A 51 5.34 3.60 18.09
N GLN A 52 5.22 4.87 18.36
CA GLN A 52 4.65 5.33 19.61
C GLN A 52 3.18 4.96 19.72
N GLN A 53 2.44 5.16 18.64
CA GLN A 53 1.01 4.88 18.61
C GLN A 53 0.70 3.42 18.94
N PHE A 54 1.48 2.52 18.40
CA PHE A 54 1.21 1.09 18.54
C PHE A 54 2.09 0.39 19.57
N ASN A 55 2.93 1.15 20.26
CA ASN A 55 3.84 0.59 21.27
C ASN A 55 4.70 -0.53 20.69
N LEU A 56 5.26 -0.26 19.53
CA LEU A 56 6.12 -1.22 18.84
C LEU A 56 7.56 -0.73 18.86
N THR A 57 8.49 -1.68 18.73
CA THR A 57 9.89 -1.30 18.62
C THR A 57 10.14 -0.70 17.24
N GLY A 58 11.22 0.08 17.12
CA GLY A 58 11.58 0.64 15.83
C GLY A 58 11.82 -0.42 14.78
N ALA A 59 12.43 -1.55 15.17
CA ALA A 59 12.70 -2.63 14.23
C ALA A 59 11.40 -3.23 13.69
N THR A 60 10.41 -3.42 14.57
CA THR A 60 9.13 -3.98 14.15
C THR A 60 8.40 -3.02 13.21
N VAL A 61 8.42 -1.73 13.54
CA VAL A 61 7.79 -0.74 12.69
C VAL A 61 8.47 -0.71 11.32
N SER A 62 9.80 -0.73 11.31
CA SER A 62 10.54 -0.72 10.06
C SER A 62 10.19 -1.92 9.19
N TYR A 63 10.02 -3.07 9.82
CA TYR A 63 9.64 -4.28 9.09
C TYR A 63 8.27 -4.09 8.40
N HIS A 64 7.28 -3.61 9.16
CA HIS A 64 5.94 -3.42 8.60
C HIS A 64 5.92 -2.32 7.54
N LEU A 65 6.65 -1.22 7.77
CA LEU A 65 6.70 -0.14 6.80
C LEU A 65 7.38 -0.59 5.50
N SER A 66 8.41 -1.43 5.61
CA SER A 66 9.06 -2.00 4.44
C SER A 66 8.09 -2.82 3.62
N LYS A 67 7.31 -3.67 4.30
CA LYS A 67 6.34 -4.51 3.59
C LYS A 67 5.28 -3.66 2.90
N LEU A 68 4.80 -2.64 3.58
CA LEU A 68 3.80 -1.75 2.99
C LEU A 68 4.37 -0.95 1.83
N LYS A 69 5.61 -0.49 1.95
CA LYS A 69 6.25 0.27 0.90
C LYS A 69 6.52 -0.58 -0.32
N ASN A 70 7.01 -1.80 -0.11
CA ASN A 70 7.30 -2.71 -1.22
C ASN A 70 6.03 -3.11 -1.97
N ALA A 71 4.89 -3.07 -1.29
CA ALA A 71 3.61 -3.36 -1.91
C ALA A 71 2.97 -2.11 -2.52
N ASP A 72 3.67 -0.98 -2.48
CA ASP A 72 3.21 0.31 -3.00
C ASP A 72 1.95 0.84 -2.34
N LEU A 73 1.67 0.38 -1.11
CA LEU A 73 0.52 0.87 -0.37
C LEU A 73 0.81 2.20 0.30
N ILE A 74 2.07 2.48 0.55
CA ILE A 74 2.49 3.75 1.14
C ILE A 74 3.68 4.31 0.37
N ALA A 75 3.85 5.60 0.45
CA ALA A 75 4.98 6.29 -0.15
C ALA A 75 5.78 6.99 0.94
N GLU A 76 7.07 7.06 0.73
CA GLU A 76 7.99 7.65 1.65
C GLU A 76 8.33 9.06 1.22
N GLN A 77 8.35 10.00 2.14
CA GLN A 77 8.76 11.37 1.85
C GLN A 77 9.77 11.82 2.88
N LYS A 78 10.87 12.35 2.40
CA LYS A 78 11.87 12.91 3.29
C LYS A 78 11.62 14.39 3.45
N TYR A 79 11.65 14.86 4.67
CA TYR A 79 11.55 16.28 4.94
C TYR A 79 12.50 16.60 6.07
N LYS A 80 13.52 17.37 5.77
CA LYS A 80 14.60 17.71 6.71
C LYS A 80 15.25 16.41 7.20
N ASN A 81 15.23 16.17 8.50
CA ASN A 81 15.87 14.97 9.06
C ASN A 81 14.87 13.84 9.30
N PHE A 82 13.64 14.01 8.85
CA PHE A 82 12.60 13.04 9.12
C PHE A 82 12.12 12.35 7.86
N ILE A 83 11.64 11.13 8.03
CA ILE A 83 11.03 10.38 6.95
C ILE A 83 9.57 10.20 7.33
N TYR A 84 8.70 10.61 6.44
CA TYR A 84 7.25 10.50 6.63
C TYR A 84 6.68 9.50 5.65
N TYR A 85 5.59 8.89 6.03
CA TYR A 85 4.90 7.90 5.21
C TYR A 85 3.46 8.35 5.00
N GLU A 86 2.95 8.13 3.81
CA GLU A 86 1.57 8.49 3.48
C GLU A 86 0.97 7.42 2.60
N LEU A 87 -0.36 7.37 2.57
CA LEU A 87 -1.05 6.38 1.76
C LEU A 87 -0.88 6.66 0.28
N ASN A 88 -0.78 5.59 -0.48
CA ASN A 88 -0.79 5.69 -1.93
C ASN A 88 -2.20 5.30 -2.40
N ALA A 89 -3.06 6.30 -2.55
CA ALA A 89 -4.48 6.06 -2.82
C ALA A 89 -4.72 5.31 -4.12
N SER A 90 -3.87 5.50 -5.12
CA SER A 90 -4.12 4.87 -6.40
C SER A 90 -4.03 3.35 -6.35
N VAL A 91 -3.18 2.82 -5.47
CA VAL A 91 -3.07 1.37 -5.33
C VAL A 91 -4.33 0.80 -4.70
N PHE A 92 -4.89 1.51 -3.70
CA PHE A 92 -6.13 1.08 -3.08
C PHE A 92 -7.27 1.10 -4.08
N GLU A 93 -7.29 2.09 -4.96
CA GLU A 93 -8.31 2.17 -5.99
C GLU A 93 -8.22 1.00 -6.95
N GLU A 94 -7.01 0.58 -7.29
CA GLU A 94 -6.83 -0.57 -8.17
C GLU A 94 -7.34 -1.85 -7.54
N VAL A 95 -7.02 -2.05 -6.28
CA VAL A 95 -7.45 -3.25 -5.57
C VAL A 95 -8.97 -3.25 -5.43
N LEU A 96 -9.53 -2.10 -5.08
CA LEU A 96 -10.97 -1.99 -4.93
C LEU A 96 -11.69 -2.26 -6.23
N THR A 97 -11.16 -1.74 -7.33
CA THR A 97 -11.75 -1.98 -8.64
C THR A 97 -11.75 -3.47 -8.96
N TRP A 98 -10.65 -4.13 -8.70
CA TRP A 98 -10.56 -5.57 -8.96
C TRP A 98 -11.58 -6.35 -8.13
N ILE A 99 -11.67 -6.02 -6.84
CA ILE A 99 -12.62 -6.70 -5.97
C ILE A 99 -14.06 -6.47 -6.45
N TYR A 100 -14.32 -5.25 -6.90
CA TYR A 100 -15.66 -4.91 -7.39
C TYR A 100 -16.03 -5.78 -8.58
N THR A 101 -15.07 -6.06 -9.48
CA THR A 101 -15.37 -6.90 -10.63
C THR A 101 -15.73 -8.33 -10.24
N LEU A 102 -15.23 -8.78 -9.09
CA LEU A 102 -15.52 -10.15 -8.66
C LEU A 102 -16.91 -10.30 -8.05
N GLY A 103 -17.36 -9.30 -7.33
CA GLY A 103 -18.56 -9.48 -6.57
C GLY A 103 -19.66 -8.47 -6.82
N GLY A 104 -19.32 -7.31 -7.30
CA GLY A 104 -20.27 -6.25 -7.39
C GLY A 104 -20.75 -5.93 -8.76
N ASN A 105 -20.04 -6.40 -9.77
CA ASN A 105 -20.35 -6.02 -11.12
C ASN A 105 -21.02 -7.17 -11.82
N LYS A 106 -22.30 -7.23 -11.71
CA LYS A 106 -23.03 -8.34 -12.31
C LYS A 106 -23.66 -8.00 -13.59
#